data_51396c057045c0d7b5ff7180185f75e3
#
_entry.id   51396c057045c0d7b5ff7180185f75e3
#
_cell.length_a   1.000
_cell.length_b   1.000
_cell.length_c   1.000
_cell.angle_alpha   90.00
_cell.angle_beta   90.00
_cell.angle_gamma   90.00
#
_symmetry.space_group_name_H-M   'P 1'
#
loop_
_entity.id
_entity.type
_entity.pdbx_description
1 polymer ?
#
loop_
_entity_poly.entity_id
_entity_poly.type
_entity_poly.pdbx_seq_one_letter_code
_entity_poly.pdbx_strand_id
1 'polypeptide(L)'
;MKRLWVTGYRSYELGVFSDKDPKLTVIKYALSNYLKSLLEEGKIDWVISGANLGVEQWALETAISLQNEYSVHTALMTPYLEFSKRWNDSNQMKYQNLTEQVDFTASTSDYPYMRPSQLKNYQNFMLEHTDRALLLYDPEHPGKTKYDYEAIKKYQEKSDYPLDLSLIHI
;
A
#
# COMPACT_ATOMS: atom_id res chain seq x y z
N MET A 1 15.09 -11.99 -0.79
CA MET A 1 14.38 -10.72 -0.69
C MET A 1 13.27 -10.83 0.34
N LYS A 2 13.08 -9.78 1.10
CA LYS A 2 12.09 -9.73 2.18
C LYS A 2 11.10 -8.60 1.86
N ARG A 3 9.93 -8.97 1.35
CA ARG A 3 9.02 -8.04 0.70
C ARG A 3 7.76 -7.85 1.55
N LEU A 4 7.46 -6.58 1.86
CA LEU A 4 6.28 -6.19 2.63
C LEU A 4 5.23 -5.58 1.71
N TRP A 5 4.01 -6.09 1.79
CA TRP A 5 2.84 -5.47 1.17
C TRP A 5 2.17 -4.55 2.19
N VAL A 6 2.00 -3.27 1.85
CA VAL A 6 1.29 -2.32 2.71
C VAL A 6 0.04 -1.85 1.98
N THR A 7 -1.09 -1.90 2.67
CA THR A 7 -2.34 -1.29 2.20
C THR A 7 -3.18 -0.85 3.39
N GLY A 8 -4.31 -0.24 3.15
CA GLY A 8 -5.17 0.26 4.20
C GLY A 8 -6.24 1.20 3.67
N TYR A 9 -6.82 1.98 4.57
CA TYR A 9 -7.91 2.90 4.24
C TYR A 9 -7.56 3.85 3.12
N ARG A 10 -8.55 4.15 2.29
CA ARG A 10 -8.48 5.22 1.29
C ARG A 10 -8.58 6.56 2.02
N SER A 11 -8.00 7.61 1.43
CA SER A 11 -8.02 8.94 2.06
C SER A 11 -9.42 9.41 2.38
N TYR A 12 -10.38 9.17 1.48
CA TYR A 12 -11.77 9.59 1.71
C TYR A 12 -12.43 8.81 2.84
N GLU A 13 -12.01 7.57 3.09
CA GLU A 13 -12.52 6.77 4.22
C GLU A 13 -12.09 7.34 5.57
N LEU A 14 -10.97 8.05 5.60
CA LEU A 14 -10.44 8.69 6.80
C LEU A 14 -10.79 10.18 6.87
N GLY A 15 -11.48 10.69 5.86
CA GLY A 15 -11.78 12.13 5.79
C GLY A 15 -10.54 13.00 5.59
N VAL A 16 -9.50 12.48 4.96
CA VAL A 16 -8.26 13.21 4.70
C VAL A 16 -8.24 13.64 3.24
N PHE A 17 -8.37 14.93 2.98
CA PHE A 17 -8.42 15.49 1.63
C PHE A 17 -7.33 16.50 1.34
N SER A 18 -6.48 16.80 2.33
CA SER A 18 -5.41 17.78 2.22
C SER A 18 -4.14 17.24 2.85
N ASP A 19 -3.00 17.57 2.25
CA ASP A 19 -1.69 17.23 2.80
C ASP A 19 -1.40 17.96 4.12
N LYS A 20 -2.21 18.98 4.43
CA LYS A 20 -2.08 19.75 5.67
C LYS A 20 -2.95 19.21 6.81
N ASP A 21 -3.73 18.16 6.57
CA ASP A 21 -4.57 17.57 7.60
C ASP A 21 -3.70 16.99 8.74
N PRO A 22 -3.94 17.37 10.01
CA PRO A 22 -3.16 16.83 11.14
C PRO A 22 -3.23 15.30 11.25
N LYS A 23 -4.33 14.70 10.81
CA LYS A 23 -4.48 13.24 10.80
C LYS A 23 -3.40 12.57 9.96
N LEU A 24 -3.03 13.19 8.83
CA LEU A 24 -2.01 12.65 7.95
C LEU A 24 -0.65 12.59 8.64
N THR A 25 -0.31 13.59 9.42
CA THR A 25 0.92 13.59 10.21
C THR A 25 0.97 12.41 11.18
N VAL A 26 -0.14 12.12 11.84
CA VAL A 26 -0.24 10.98 12.78
C VAL A 26 -0.09 9.66 12.02
N ILE A 27 -0.75 9.53 10.89
CA ILE A 27 -0.71 8.30 10.08
C ILE A 27 0.71 8.05 9.55
N LYS A 28 1.35 9.07 9.00
CA LYS A 28 2.72 8.95 8.48
C LYS A 28 3.72 8.65 9.58
N TYR A 29 3.52 9.21 10.76
CA TYR A 29 4.36 8.90 11.93
C TYR A 29 4.23 7.43 12.31
N ALA A 30 3.00 6.90 12.35
CA ALA A 30 2.77 5.49 12.64
C ALA A 30 3.39 4.58 11.58
N LEU A 31 3.22 4.91 10.32
CA LEU A 31 3.84 4.17 9.21
C LEU A 31 5.36 4.18 9.32
N SER A 32 5.94 5.35 9.59
CA SER A 32 7.39 5.48 9.71
C SER A 32 7.93 4.61 10.83
N ASN A 33 7.30 4.64 12.00
CA ASN A 33 7.74 3.83 13.14
C ASN A 33 7.63 2.34 12.84
N TYR A 34 6.55 1.92 12.18
CA TYR A 34 6.34 0.54 11.83
C TYR A 34 7.41 0.04 10.86
N LEU A 35 7.64 0.81 9.80
CA LEU A 35 8.64 0.44 8.78
C LEU A 35 10.05 0.44 9.36
N LYS A 36 10.39 1.44 10.17
CA LYS A 36 11.70 1.49 10.84
C LYS A 36 11.93 0.26 11.69
N SER A 37 10.94 -0.14 12.47
CA SER A 37 11.04 -1.33 13.33
C SER A 37 11.35 -2.57 12.51
N LEU A 38 10.62 -2.78 11.42
CA LEU A 38 10.85 -3.93 10.54
C LEU A 38 12.21 -3.87 9.85
N LEU A 39 12.65 -2.69 9.44
CA LEU A 39 13.96 -2.51 8.80
C LEU A 39 15.09 -2.75 9.79
N GLU A 40 15.00 -2.23 11.00
CA GLU A 40 16.01 -2.39 12.04
C GLU A 40 16.13 -3.86 12.49
N GLU A 41 15.02 -4.60 12.47
CA GLU A 41 15.03 -6.03 12.79
C GLU A 41 15.45 -6.90 11.59
N GLY A 42 15.73 -6.31 10.44
CA GLY A 42 16.11 -7.03 9.23
C GLY A 42 15.00 -7.88 8.64
N LYS A 43 13.74 -7.53 8.88
CA LYS A 43 12.59 -8.32 8.45
C LYS A 43 12.10 -7.95 7.05
N ILE A 44 12.43 -6.76 6.55
CA ILE A 44 12.05 -6.32 5.21
C ILE A 44 13.22 -5.60 4.53
N ASP A 45 13.21 -5.64 3.19
CA ASP A 45 14.10 -4.84 2.35
C ASP A 45 13.34 -4.25 1.15
N TRP A 46 12.06 -4.59 0.98
CA TRP A 46 11.17 -4.03 -0.02
C TRP A 46 9.85 -3.62 0.61
N VAL A 47 9.34 -2.47 0.22
CA VAL A 47 7.96 -2.04 0.49
C VAL A 47 7.22 -1.97 -0.83
N ILE A 48 6.16 -2.77 -0.95
CA ILE A 48 5.36 -2.88 -2.16
C ILE A 48 3.93 -2.46 -1.82
N SER A 49 3.37 -1.55 -2.59
CA SER A 49 2.03 -1.06 -2.36
C SER A 49 1.35 -0.70 -3.68
N GLY A 50 0.14 -0.19 -3.59
CA GLY A 50 -0.64 0.21 -4.75
C GLY A 50 -0.68 1.71 -4.95
N ALA A 51 -1.57 2.15 -5.81
CA ALA A 51 -1.69 3.53 -6.22
C ALA A 51 -2.88 4.26 -5.61
N ASN A 52 -3.69 3.60 -4.78
CA ASN A 52 -4.86 4.26 -4.21
C ASN A 52 -4.45 5.44 -3.31
N LEU A 53 -5.19 6.53 -3.46
CA LEU A 53 -5.04 7.69 -2.58
C LEU A 53 -5.37 7.25 -1.15
N GLY A 54 -4.44 7.49 -0.24
CA GLY A 54 -4.56 7.08 1.15
C GLY A 54 -3.33 6.30 1.60
N VAL A 55 -3.54 5.28 2.42
CA VAL A 55 -2.46 4.52 3.05
C VAL A 55 -1.47 3.98 2.02
N GLU A 56 -1.93 3.51 0.87
CA GLU A 56 -1.02 2.95 -0.14
C GLU A 56 0.02 3.97 -0.60
N GLN A 57 -0.42 5.14 -1.02
CA GLN A 57 0.54 6.18 -1.44
C GLN A 57 1.38 6.69 -0.26
N TRP A 58 0.76 6.88 0.90
CA TRP A 58 1.48 7.37 2.08
C TRP A 58 2.56 6.39 2.54
N ALA A 59 2.29 5.09 2.43
CA ALA A 59 3.29 4.07 2.78
C ALA A 59 4.51 4.15 1.86
N LEU A 60 4.30 4.32 0.56
CA LEU A 60 5.40 4.46 -0.39
C LEU A 60 6.17 5.77 -0.16
N GLU A 61 5.46 6.88 0.06
CA GLU A 61 6.12 8.15 0.39
C GLU A 61 6.97 8.03 1.65
N THR A 62 6.46 7.34 2.68
CA THR A 62 7.19 7.11 3.92
C THR A 62 8.42 6.25 3.69
N ALA A 63 8.28 5.17 2.94
CA ALA A 63 9.41 4.30 2.61
C ALA A 63 10.49 5.05 1.84
N ILE A 64 10.10 5.90 0.89
CA ILE A 64 11.04 6.73 0.13
C ILE A 64 11.81 7.65 1.08
N SER A 65 11.12 8.27 2.04
CA SER A 65 11.78 9.15 3.01
C SER A 65 12.78 8.42 3.90
N LEU A 66 12.62 7.11 4.08
CA LEU A 66 13.51 6.28 4.89
C LEU A 66 14.74 5.79 4.10
N GLN A 67 14.78 5.96 2.79
CA GLN A 67 15.89 5.50 1.97
C GLN A 67 17.21 6.24 2.29
N ASN A 68 17.13 7.38 2.95
CA ASN A 68 18.33 8.10 3.41
C ASN A 68 19.02 7.40 4.58
N GLU A 69 18.27 6.63 5.36
CA GLU A 69 18.80 6.00 6.58
C GLU A 69 18.86 4.47 6.47
N TYR A 70 18.07 3.87 5.61
CA TYR A 70 17.92 2.42 5.52
C TYR A 70 18.03 1.95 4.07
N SER A 71 18.52 0.74 3.91
CA SER A 71 18.52 0.06 2.61
C SER A 71 17.14 -0.54 2.38
N VAL A 72 16.26 0.22 1.75
CA VAL A 72 14.88 -0.19 1.45
C VAL A 72 14.54 0.20 0.02
N HIS A 73 13.92 -0.72 -0.71
CA HIS A 73 13.45 -0.50 -2.08
C HIS A 73 11.94 -0.37 -2.09
N THR A 74 11.40 0.29 -3.10
CA THR A 74 9.97 0.57 -3.21
C THR A 74 9.43 0.13 -4.55
N ALA A 75 8.22 -0.44 -4.56
CA ALA A 75 7.51 -0.80 -5.77
C ALA A 75 6.05 -0.39 -5.68
N LEU A 76 5.56 0.23 -6.76
CA LEU A 76 4.16 0.62 -6.90
C LEU A 76 3.53 -0.26 -7.98
N MET A 77 2.52 -1.03 -7.60
CA MET A 77 1.82 -1.94 -8.50
C MET A 77 0.38 -1.50 -8.69
N THR A 78 -0.12 -1.60 -9.91
CA THR A 78 -1.52 -1.29 -10.21
C THR A 78 -2.23 -2.51 -10.80
N PRO A 79 -3.55 -2.63 -10.60
CA PRO A 79 -4.30 -3.77 -11.11
C PRO A 79 -4.62 -3.69 -12.59
N TYR A 80 -4.52 -2.50 -13.20
CA TYR A 80 -4.78 -2.30 -14.63
C TYR A 80 -4.11 -1.00 -15.10
N LEU A 81 -3.95 -0.87 -16.40
CA LEU A 81 -3.38 0.32 -17.03
C LEU A 81 -4.31 1.52 -16.85
N GLU A 82 -3.78 2.70 -16.93
CA GLU A 82 -4.53 3.96 -16.83
C GLU A 82 -5.32 4.07 -15.51
N PHE A 83 -4.73 3.59 -14.41
CA PHE A 83 -5.39 3.52 -13.12
C PHE A 83 -5.91 4.89 -12.64
N SER A 84 -5.17 5.97 -12.91
CA SER A 84 -5.50 7.32 -12.47
C SER A 84 -6.29 8.13 -13.48
N LYS A 85 -6.73 7.53 -14.57
CA LYS A 85 -7.31 8.24 -15.72
C LYS A 85 -8.47 9.19 -15.35
N ARG A 86 -9.30 8.78 -14.38
CA ARG A 86 -10.48 9.56 -13.99
C ARG A 86 -10.25 10.47 -12.78
N TRP A 87 -9.03 10.54 -12.29
CA TRP A 87 -8.71 11.40 -11.16
C TRP A 87 -8.60 12.86 -11.61
N ASN A 88 -8.81 13.80 -10.69
CA ASN A 88 -8.56 15.21 -10.97
C ASN A 88 -7.07 15.47 -11.19
N ASP A 89 -6.74 16.63 -11.74
CA ASP A 89 -5.36 16.96 -12.14
C ASP A 89 -4.41 16.94 -10.95
N SER A 90 -4.83 17.42 -9.80
CA SER A 90 -4.00 17.44 -8.59
C SER A 90 -3.62 16.02 -8.16
N ASN A 91 -4.59 15.12 -8.14
CA ASN A 91 -4.36 13.73 -7.74
C ASN A 91 -3.56 12.95 -8.78
N GLN A 92 -3.77 13.24 -10.07
CA GLN A 92 -2.94 12.66 -11.13
C GLN A 92 -1.49 13.09 -10.99
N MET A 93 -1.23 14.35 -10.65
CA MET A 93 0.12 14.85 -10.46
C MET A 93 0.80 14.20 -9.26
N LYS A 94 0.08 14.03 -8.15
CA LYS A 94 0.60 13.31 -6.98
C LYS A 94 1.02 11.89 -7.35
N TYR A 95 0.18 11.19 -8.07
CA TYR A 95 0.46 9.83 -8.52
C TYR A 95 1.68 9.80 -9.44
N GLN A 96 1.74 10.69 -10.42
CA GLN A 96 2.86 10.74 -11.35
C GLN A 96 4.17 11.03 -10.63
N ASN A 97 4.18 11.99 -9.70
CA ASN A 97 5.37 12.29 -8.91
C ASN A 97 5.82 11.09 -8.11
N LEU A 98 4.89 10.32 -7.56
CA LEU A 98 5.21 9.13 -6.80
C LEU A 98 5.81 8.04 -7.68
N THR A 99 5.24 7.82 -8.88
CA THR A 99 5.78 6.82 -9.82
C THR A 99 7.20 7.14 -10.26
N GLU A 100 7.56 8.41 -10.30
CA GLU A 100 8.93 8.83 -10.64
C GLU A 100 9.93 8.60 -9.51
N GLN A 101 9.45 8.50 -8.27
CA GLN A 101 10.30 8.36 -7.09
C GLN A 101 10.48 6.92 -6.63
N VAL A 102 9.55 6.03 -6.93
CA VAL A 102 9.68 4.61 -6.55
C VAL A 102 10.74 3.92 -7.41
N ASP A 103 11.31 2.84 -6.89
CA ASP A 103 12.34 2.09 -7.59
C ASP A 103 11.77 1.27 -8.76
N PHE A 104 10.53 0.82 -8.62
CA PHE A 104 9.88 0.00 -9.63
C PHE A 104 8.38 0.27 -9.67
N THR A 105 7.79 0.27 -10.86
CA THR A 105 6.35 0.37 -11.02
C THR A 105 5.90 -0.48 -12.20
N ALA A 106 4.75 -1.15 -12.05
CA ALA A 106 4.17 -1.98 -13.09
C ALA A 106 2.69 -2.20 -12.85
N SER A 107 2.00 -2.69 -13.87
CA SER A 107 0.61 -3.15 -13.78
C SER A 107 0.57 -4.66 -13.84
N THR A 108 -0.32 -5.28 -13.08
CA THR A 108 -0.52 -6.74 -13.14
C THR A 108 -1.39 -7.16 -14.31
N SER A 109 -2.00 -6.20 -15.03
CA SER A 109 -2.76 -6.45 -16.25
C SER A 109 -2.18 -5.60 -17.39
N ASP A 110 -2.21 -6.15 -18.58
CA ASP A 110 -1.75 -5.45 -19.79
C ASP A 110 -2.82 -4.52 -20.38
N TYR A 111 -3.97 -4.41 -19.73
CA TYR A 111 -5.13 -3.68 -20.24
C TYR A 111 -5.66 -2.66 -19.25
N PRO A 112 -6.36 -1.60 -19.74
CA PRO A 112 -7.17 -0.75 -18.87
C PRO A 112 -8.25 -1.57 -18.18
N TYR A 113 -8.99 -0.95 -17.26
CA TYR A 113 -10.04 -1.69 -16.54
C TYR A 113 -11.07 -2.29 -17.49
N MET A 114 -11.27 -3.59 -17.40
CA MET A 114 -12.22 -4.35 -18.21
C MET A 114 -13.19 -5.18 -17.35
N ARG A 115 -12.73 -5.74 -16.24
CA ARG A 115 -13.51 -6.68 -15.43
C ARG A 115 -12.95 -6.84 -14.02
N PRO A 116 -13.80 -7.25 -13.07
CA PRO A 116 -13.36 -7.43 -11.68
C PRO A 116 -12.25 -8.45 -11.47
N SER A 117 -12.08 -9.42 -12.39
CA SER A 117 -11.01 -10.41 -12.26
C SER A 117 -9.61 -9.79 -12.25
N GLN A 118 -9.46 -8.60 -12.84
CA GLN A 118 -8.18 -7.87 -12.78
C GLN A 118 -7.80 -7.49 -11.35
N LEU A 119 -8.79 -7.14 -10.53
CA LEU A 119 -8.57 -6.84 -9.11
C LEU A 119 -8.20 -8.09 -8.33
N LYS A 120 -8.84 -9.21 -8.64
CA LYS A 120 -8.51 -10.50 -8.01
C LYS A 120 -7.10 -10.96 -8.39
N ASN A 121 -6.74 -10.81 -9.65
CA ASN A 121 -5.41 -11.14 -10.13
C ASN A 121 -4.34 -10.27 -9.46
N TYR A 122 -4.64 -9.00 -9.23
CA TYR A 122 -3.77 -8.10 -8.48
C TYR A 122 -3.52 -8.59 -7.06
N GLN A 123 -4.59 -8.96 -6.35
CA GLN A 123 -4.46 -9.50 -4.98
C GLN A 123 -3.60 -10.76 -4.97
N ASN A 124 -3.85 -11.68 -5.89
CA ASN A 124 -3.07 -12.92 -6.00
C ASN A 124 -1.59 -12.61 -6.28
N PHE A 125 -1.32 -11.66 -7.18
CA PHE A 125 0.04 -11.22 -7.45
C PHE A 125 0.72 -10.69 -6.19
N MET A 126 0.05 -9.82 -5.46
CA MET A 126 0.61 -9.22 -4.25
C MET A 126 0.93 -10.29 -3.21
N LEU A 127 0.03 -11.25 -2.99
CA LEU A 127 0.25 -12.33 -2.04
C LEU A 127 1.41 -13.24 -2.45
N GLU A 128 1.50 -13.56 -3.74
CA GLU A 128 2.54 -14.47 -4.25
C GLU A 128 3.92 -13.83 -4.33
N HIS A 129 3.97 -12.50 -4.39
CA HIS A 129 5.23 -11.75 -4.57
C HIS A 129 5.64 -10.96 -3.34
N THR A 130 4.98 -11.18 -2.20
CA THR A 130 5.38 -10.59 -0.92
C THR A 130 5.46 -11.68 0.14
N ASP A 131 6.13 -11.37 1.24
CA ASP A 131 6.41 -12.34 2.29
C ASP A 131 5.61 -12.06 3.55
N ARG A 132 5.06 -10.87 3.66
CA ARG A 132 4.23 -10.43 4.79
C ARG A 132 3.46 -9.18 4.42
N ALA A 133 2.47 -8.82 5.22
CA ALA A 133 1.66 -7.63 5.00
C ALA A 133 1.52 -6.79 6.27
N LEU A 134 1.37 -5.49 6.04
CA LEU A 134 0.96 -4.51 7.05
C LEU A 134 -0.29 -3.82 6.52
N LEU A 135 -1.38 -3.91 7.28
CA LEU A 135 -2.64 -3.23 6.95
C LEU A 135 -2.95 -2.17 8.02
N LEU A 136 -3.11 -0.93 7.58
CA LEU A 136 -3.74 0.10 8.42
C LEU A 136 -5.24 -0.03 8.23
N TYR A 137 -5.84 -0.88 9.06
CA TYR A 137 -7.23 -1.28 8.89
C TYR A 137 -7.76 -1.87 10.19
N ASP A 138 -8.96 -1.46 10.56
CA ASP A 138 -9.68 -1.99 11.70
C ASP A 138 -10.90 -2.78 11.18
N PRO A 139 -10.93 -4.11 11.37
CA PRO A 139 -12.07 -4.91 10.90
C PRO A 139 -13.42 -4.51 11.50
N GLU A 140 -13.43 -3.84 12.66
CA GLU A 140 -14.65 -3.33 13.27
C GLU A 140 -15.17 -2.06 12.58
N HIS A 141 -14.32 -1.43 11.74
CA HIS A 141 -14.67 -0.25 10.94
C HIS A 141 -14.37 -0.54 9.48
N PRO A 142 -15.16 -1.43 8.84
CA PRO A 142 -14.80 -1.94 7.51
C PRO A 142 -14.82 -0.86 6.44
N GLY A 143 -13.92 -1.02 5.48
CA GLY A 143 -13.80 -0.21 4.29
C GLY A 143 -13.36 -1.10 3.14
N LYS A 144 -12.85 -0.51 2.08
CA LYS A 144 -12.44 -1.26 0.88
C LYS A 144 -11.31 -2.25 1.15
N THR A 145 -10.47 -2.00 2.13
CA THR A 145 -9.38 -2.89 2.54
C THR A 145 -9.90 -4.23 3.08
N LYS A 146 -11.18 -4.31 3.40
CA LYS A 146 -11.83 -5.56 3.81
C LYS A 146 -11.51 -6.71 2.84
N TYR A 147 -11.53 -6.44 1.55
CA TYR A 147 -11.29 -7.48 0.54
C TYR A 147 -9.86 -8.00 0.58
N ASP A 148 -8.89 -7.10 0.79
CA ASP A 148 -7.49 -7.48 0.94
C ASP A 148 -7.28 -8.25 2.25
N TYR A 149 -7.91 -7.80 3.33
CA TYR A 149 -7.84 -8.47 4.62
C TYR A 149 -8.36 -9.90 4.51
N GLU A 150 -9.52 -10.10 3.90
CA GLU A 150 -10.11 -11.42 3.70
C GLU A 150 -9.22 -12.31 2.82
N ALA A 151 -8.65 -11.75 1.76
CA ALA A 151 -7.74 -12.50 0.87
C ALA A 151 -6.50 -12.97 1.62
N ILE A 152 -5.92 -12.13 2.48
CA ILE A 152 -4.76 -12.48 3.29
C ILE A 152 -5.12 -13.59 4.28
N LYS A 153 -6.26 -13.47 4.97
CA LYS A 153 -6.70 -14.47 5.94
C LYS A 153 -6.89 -15.83 5.27
N LYS A 154 -7.45 -15.84 4.07
CA LYS A 154 -7.60 -17.07 3.31
C LYS A 154 -6.25 -17.66 2.88
N TYR A 155 -5.33 -16.81 2.46
CA TYR A 155 -3.99 -17.22 2.05
C TYR A 155 -3.23 -17.85 3.23
N GLN A 156 -3.42 -17.33 4.43
CA GLN A 156 -2.80 -17.86 5.65
C GLN A 156 -3.24 -19.29 6.00
N GLU A 157 -4.37 -19.74 5.45
CA GLU A 157 -4.84 -21.12 5.68
C GLU A 157 -3.89 -22.17 5.07
N LYS A 158 -3.08 -21.79 4.07
CA LYS A 158 -2.20 -22.70 3.35
C LYS A 158 -0.76 -22.21 3.21
N SER A 159 -0.44 -21.04 3.74
CA SER A 159 0.90 -20.47 3.66
C SER A 159 1.24 -19.73 4.93
N ASP A 160 2.50 -19.76 5.30
CA ASP A 160 3.00 -18.93 6.41
C ASP A 160 3.15 -17.50 5.87
N TYR A 161 2.24 -16.63 6.26
CA TYR A 161 2.21 -15.25 5.79
C TYR A 161 1.86 -14.32 6.95
N PRO A 162 2.86 -13.72 7.59
CA PRO A 162 2.62 -12.83 8.72
C PRO A 162 1.79 -11.60 8.31
N LEU A 163 0.83 -11.25 9.14
CA LEU A 163 0.00 -10.06 8.96
C LEU A 163 0.06 -9.23 10.22
N ASP A 164 0.45 -7.96 10.06
CA ASP A 164 0.36 -6.96 11.12
C ASP A 164 -0.82 -6.04 10.80
N LEU A 165 -1.69 -5.85 11.78
CA LEU A 165 -2.80 -4.91 11.69
C LEU A 165 -2.49 -3.70 12.57
N SER A 166 -2.54 -2.50 11.96
CA SER A 166 -2.59 -1.27 12.73
C SER A 166 -4.04 -0.82 12.78
N LEU A 167 -4.61 -0.82 13.97
CA LEU A 167 -6.04 -0.53 14.18
C LEU A 167 -6.32 0.97 14.23
N ILE A 168 -5.48 1.78 13.59
CA ILE A 168 -5.70 3.21 13.52
C ILE A 168 -6.89 3.48 12.62
N HIS A 169 -7.88 4.15 13.18
CA HIS A 169 -9.00 4.71 12.43
C HIS A 169 -9.29 6.07 13.03
N ILE A 170 -9.68 7.01 12.20
CA ILE A 170 -9.93 8.36 12.67
C ILE A 170 -11.29 8.87 12.21
#